data_ae80ab554911a7b00e23967da7e55183
#
_entry.id   ae80ab554911a7b00e23967da7e55183
#
_cell.length_a   1.000
_cell.length_b   1.000
_cell.length_c   1.000
_cell.angle_alpha   90.00
_cell.angle_beta   90.00
_cell.angle_gamma   90.00
#
_symmetry.space_group_name_H-M   'P 1'
#
loop_
_entity.id
_entity.type
_entity.pdbx_description
1 polymer ?
#
loop_
_entity_poly.entity_id
_entity_poly.type
_entity_poly.pdbx_seq_one_letter_code
_entity_poly.pdbx_strand_id
1 'polypeptide(L)'
;MVLLHCIFAINSKTILCFLASKCSSFFSISRRVGLIMQSGKAIFVGNIKGGVGKSTLAVYLTDYLRERYATRSVMLLDTDPQGTAFEMMRPLSRADDIRFLPIGDRYDGVSMTTLDGILRRMLSQDESVTIVDTGAGKLGNVWQMAMLCSTVLVPTSMSWTDLRPTIDFIKELDDRKEDYGVVNPHVIVVPNRTSPSQKNFGQLAEALEEVNAIMAPPISDLSIARSHGRDFHGFDAVSGTRFSEEIKRLGEFIIDYVISGELDRIYQRA
;
A
#
# COMPACT_ATOMS: atom_id res chain seq x y z
N MET A 1 50.76 19.16 5.25
CA MET A 1 49.39 19.39 5.68
C MET A 1 48.49 20.01 4.60
N VAL A 2 49.00 20.41 3.46
CA VAL A 2 48.24 21.03 2.35
C VAL A 2 47.89 20.00 1.27
N LEU A 3 48.64 18.91 1.14
CA LEU A 3 48.38 17.88 0.09
C LEU A 3 47.22 16.90 0.44
N LEU A 4 46.85 16.77 1.70
CA LEU A 4 45.75 15.85 2.10
C LEU A 4 44.36 16.47 1.83
N HIS A 5 44.23 17.81 1.77
CA HIS A 5 42.97 18.49 1.50
C HIS A 5 42.55 18.47 0.02
N CYS A 6 43.52 18.36 -0.89
CA CYS A 6 43.21 18.31 -2.33
C CYS A 6 42.71 16.92 -2.81
N ILE A 7 43.07 15.83 -2.15
CA ILE A 7 42.68 14.46 -2.52
C ILE A 7 41.22 14.21 -2.11
N PHE A 8 40.73 14.78 -1.01
CA PHE A 8 39.33 14.65 -0.59
C PHE A 8 38.35 15.47 -1.46
N ALA A 9 38.80 16.60 -2.01
CA ALA A 9 37.97 17.46 -2.85
C ALA A 9 37.72 16.89 -4.27
N ILE A 10 38.67 16.10 -4.80
CA ILE A 10 38.55 15.50 -6.13
C ILE A 10 37.62 14.28 -6.09
N ASN A 11 37.61 13.50 -5.01
CA ASN A 11 36.74 12.32 -4.87
C ASN A 11 35.26 12.68 -4.67
N SER A 12 34.95 13.79 -3.99
CA SER A 12 33.54 14.17 -3.75
C SER A 12 32.83 14.66 -5.03
N LYS A 13 33.52 15.37 -5.92
CA LYS A 13 32.94 15.82 -7.19
C LYS A 13 32.76 14.70 -8.21
N THR A 14 33.67 13.70 -8.22
CA THR A 14 33.58 12.56 -9.13
C THR A 14 32.48 11.59 -8.70
N ILE A 15 32.27 11.40 -7.41
CA ILE A 15 31.17 10.59 -6.86
C ILE A 15 29.83 11.29 -7.11
N LEU A 16 29.75 12.61 -6.95
CA LEU A 16 28.53 13.38 -7.27
C LEU A 16 28.16 13.31 -8.78
N CYS A 17 29.15 13.38 -9.69
CA CYS A 17 28.90 13.23 -11.11
C CYS A 17 28.47 11.81 -11.51
N PHE A 18 29.00 10.76 -10.85
CA PHE A 18 28.62 9.37 -11.15
C PHE A 18 27.23 9.02 -10.60
N LEU A 19 26.85 9.60 -9.47
CA LEU A 19 25.49 9.50 -8.90
C LEU A 19 24.50 10.33 -9.73
N ALA A 20 24.87 11.52 -10.19
CA ALA A 20 24.00 12.37 -11.01
C ALA A 20 23.70 11.77 -12.38
N SER A 21 24.60 11.01 -13.00
CA SER A 21 24.37 10.40 -14.33
C SER A 21 23.47 9.15 -14.25
N LYS A 22 23.45 8.44 -13.13
CA LYS A 22 22.49 7.34 -12.89
C LYS A 22 21.16 7.82 -12.33
N CYS A 23 21.13 8.99 -11.65
CA CYS A 23 19.89 9.58 -11.11
C CYS A 23 19.03 10.29 -12.17
N SER A 24 19.57 10.68 -13.31
CA SER A 24 18.82 11.51 -14.28
C SER A 24 17.61 10.78 -14.90
N SER A 25 17.69 9.47 -15.12
CA SER A 25 16.55 8.68 -15.59
C SER A 25 15.53 8.38 -14.46
N PHE A 26 15.99 8.18 -13.23
CA PHE A 26 15.14 7.96 -12.06
C PHE A 26 14.48 9.26 -11.58
N PHE A 27 15.19 10.39 -11.60
CA PHE A 27 14.62 11.71 -11.27
C PHE A 27 13.54 12.14 -12.27
N SER A 28 13.67 11.75 -13.53
CA SER A 28 12.64 11.95 -14.55
C SER A 28 11.39 11.10 -14.29
N ILE A 29 11.54 9.87 -13.77
CA ILE A 29 10.42 9.00 -13.43
C ILE A 29 9.73 9.51 -12.15
N SER A 30 10.47 9.89 -11.11
CA SER A 30 9.91 10.41 -9.85
C SER A 30 9.13 11.72 -10.07
N ARG A 31 9.66 12.67 -10.86
CA ARG A 31 8.91 13.88 -11.23
C ARG A 31 7.66 13.59 -12.08
N ARG A 32 7.72 12.59 -12.98
CA ARG A 32 6.56 12.19 -13.77
C ARG A 32 5.51 11.44 -12.93
N VAL A 33 5.94 10.60 -11.99
CA VAL A 33 5.06 9.91 -11.06
C VAL A 33 4.37 10.91 -10.13
N GLY A 34 5.09 11.86 -9.54
CA GLY A 34 4.50 12.90 -8.70
C GLY A 34 3.51 13.82 -9.42
N LEU A 35 3.71 14.09 -10.73
CA LEU A 35 2.81 14.93 -11.53
C LEU A 35 1.51 14.21 -11.93
N ILE A 36 1.47 12.87 -11.90
CA ILE A 36 0.33 12.06 -12.34
C ILE A 36 -0.58 11.66 -11.18
N MET A 37 -0.05 11.62 -9.95
CA MET A 37 -0.83 11.33 -8.76
C MET A 37 -1.72 12.49 -8.28
N GLN A 38 -1.87 13.55 -9.07
CA GLN A 38 -2.76 14.67 -8.74
C GLN A 38 -4.24 14.34 -8.97
N SER A 39 -4.58 13.37 -9.80
CA SER A 39 -5.98 13.05 -10.13
C SER A 39 -6.49 11.79 -9.42
N GLY A 40 -5.68 10.72 -9.26
CA GLY A 40 -6.10 9.47 -8.63
C GLY A 40 -5.19 9.02 -7.49
N LYS A 41 -5.66 8.11 -6.65
CA LYS A 41 -4.90 7.55 -5.52
C LYS A 41 -4.73 6.04 -5.69
N ALA A 42 -3.48 5.55 -5.59
CA ALA A 42 -3.19 4.12 -5.50
C ALA A 42 -2.83 3.76 -4.06
N ILE A 43 -3.50 2.76 -3.53
CA ILE A 43 -3.34 2.27 -2.16
C ILE A 43 -2.87 0.81 -2.23
N PHE A 44 -1.65 0.58 -1.83
CA PHE A 44 -1.03 -0.74 -1.81
C PHE A 44 -1.35 -1.45 -0.49
N VAL A 45 -1.90 -2.66 -0.55
CA VAL A 45 -2.17 -3.49 0.63
C VAL A 45 -1.09 -4.57 0.71
N GLY A 46 -0.11 -4.39 1.58
CA GLY A 46 1.08 -5.23 1.62
C GLY A 46 1.60 -5.53 3.02
N ASN A 47 2.20 -6.70 3.18
CA ASN A 47 3.01 -7.13 4.31
C ASN A 47 3.76 -8.40 3.89
N ILE A 48 5.01 -8.58 4.31
CA ILE A 48 5.78 -9.81 4.06
C ILE A 48 5.16 -11.03 4.76
N LYS A 49 4.39 -10.79 5.82
CA LYS A 49 3.74 -11.85 6.60
C LYS A 49 2.52 -12.41 5.88
N GLY A 50 2.47 -13.74 5.77
CA GLY A 50 1.30 -14.47 5.27
C GLY A 50 0.17 -14.52 6.29
N GLY A 51 -1.09 -14.60 5.81
CA GLY A 51 -2.26 -14.83 6.67
C GLY A 51 -2.73 -13.62 7.50
N VAL A 52 -2.15 -12.44 7.34
CA VAL A 52 -2.55 -11.22 8.07
C VAL A 52 -3.83 -10.57 7.51
N GLY A 53 -4.42 -11.12 6.45
CA GLY A 53 -5.71 -10.68 5.90
C GLY A 53 -5.62 -9.62 4.80
N LYS A 54 -4.51 -9.52 4.05
CA LYS A 54 -4.32 -8.55 2.95
C LYS A 54 -5.46 -8.58 1.94
N SER A 55 -5.66 -9.71 1.26
CA SER A 55 -6.67 -9.85 0.20
C SER A 55 -8.09 -9.62 0.72
N THR A 56 -8.41 -10.12 1.92
CA THR A 56 -9.71 -9.87 2.56
C THR A 56 -9.92 -8.37 2.79
N LEU A 57 -8.92 -7.68 3.33
CA LEU A 57 -8.99 -6.24 3.57
C LEU A 57 -9.12 -5.47 2.26
N ALA A 58 -8.32 -5.82 1.24
CA ALA A 58 -8.37 -5.19 -0.08
C ALA A 58 -9.76 -5.30 -0.73
N VAL A 59 -10.36 -6.49 -0.69
CA VAL A 59 -11.69 -6.76 -1.25
C VAL A 59 -12.78 -5.95 -0.54
N TYR A 60 -12.89 -6.05 0.78
CA TYR A 60 -13.93 -5.34 1.53
C TYR A 60 -13.77 -3.82 1.49
N LEU A 61 -12.53 -3.33 1.53
CA LEU A 61 -12.27 -1.90 1.40
C LEU A 61 -12.62 -1.39 -0.01
N THR A 62 -12.29 -2.14 -1.06
CA THR A 62 -12.66 -1.79 -2.43
C THR A 62 -14.18 -1.70 -2.57
N ASP A 63 -14.89 -2.71 -2.11
CA ASP A 63 -16.35 -2.78 -2.27
C ASP A 63 -17.05 -1.68 -1.46
N TYR A 64 -16.62 -1.46 -0.21
CA TYR A 64 -17.10 -0.35 0.61
C TYR A 64 -16.88 1.02 -0.08
N LEU A 65 -15.68 1.27 -0.60
CA LEU A 65 -15.38 2.53 -1.28
C LEU A 65 -16.20 2.71 -2.55
N ARG A 66 -16.53 1.64 -3.27
CA ARG A 66 -17.44 1.68 -4.43
C ARG A 66 -18.84 2.14 -4.05
N GLU A 67 -19.39 1.61 -2.97
CA GLU A 67 -20.69 2.02 -2.48
C GLU A 67 -20.68 3.48 -2.02
N ARG A 68 -19.62 3.85 -1.30
CA ARG A 68 -19.49 5.19 -0.72
C ARG A 68 -19.22 6.30 -1.74
N TYR A 69 -18.51 5.93 -2.83
CA TYR A 69 -18.13 6.83 -3.92
C TYR A 69 -18.71 6.41 -5.26
N ALA A 70 -20.03 6.37 -5.37
CA ALA A 70 -20.70 5.98 -6.61
C ALA A 70 -20.33 6.85 -7.84
N THR A 71 -19.79 8.04 -7.64
CA THR A 71 -19.36 8.98 -8.69
C THR A 71 -17.89 8.82 -9.06
N ARG A 72 -17.10 8.05 -8.31
CA ARG A 72 -15.66 7.84 -8.54
C ARG A 72 -15.39 6.43 -9.05
N SER A 73 -14.36 6.28 -9.87
CA SER A 73 -13.88 4.95 -10.26
C SER A 73 -13.06 4.35 -9.12
N VAL A 74 -13.54 3.26 -8.52
CA VAL A 74 -12.80 2.49 -7.51
C VAL A 74 -12.50 1.12 -8.08
N MET A 75 -11.23 0.77 -8.18
CA MET A 75 -10.73 -0.43 -8.83
C MET A 75 -9.89 -1.28 -7.90
N LEU A 76 -9.88 -2.59 -8.13
CA LEU A 76 -8.98 -3.54 -7.50
C LEU A 76 -7.96 -4.05 -8.53
N LEU A 77 -6.68 -4.00 -8.18
CA LEU A 77 -5.60 -4.65 -8.90
C LEU A 77 -5.01 -5.75 -8.01
N ASP A 78 -5.29 -7.00 -8.36
CA ASP A 78 -4.70 -8.15 -7.67
C ASP A 78 -3.38 -8.54 -8.35
N THR A 79 -2.29 -8.45 -7.58
CA THR A 79 -0.94 -8.80 -8.03
C THR A 79 -0.42 -10.08 -7.38
N ASP A 80 -1.18 -10.71 -6.48
CA ASP A 80 -0.84 -12.01 -5.92
C ASP A 80 -0.99 -13.10 -6.99
N PRO A 81 0.05 -13.91 -7.29
CA PRO A 81 -0.08 -15.05 -8.19
C PRO A 81 -1.19 -16.05 -7.83
N GLN A 82 -1.65 -16.05 -6.58
CA GLN A 82 -2.78 -16.87 -6.13
C GLN A 82 -4.14 -16.31 -6.61
N GLY A 83 -4.22 -15.02 -6.94
CA GLY A 83 -5.44 -14.39 -7.46
C GLY A 83 -6.61 -14.39 -6.47
N THR A 84 -6.36 -14.44 -5.17
CA THR A 84 -7.42 -14.59 -4.16
C THR A 84 -8.41 -13.43 -4.19
N ALA A 85 -7.93 -12.19 -4.22
CA ALA A 85 -8.79 -11.01 -4.23
C ALA A 85 -9.56 -10.89 -5.55
N PHE A 86 -8.92 -11.24 -6.66
CA PHE A 86 -9.56 -11.27 -7.98
C PHE A 86 -10.72 -12.28 -8.03
N GLU A 87 -10.49 -13.52 -7.60
CA GLU A 87 -11.54 -14.55 -7.62
C GLU A 87 -12.70 -14.20 -6.66
N MET A 88 -12.42 -13.59 -5.51
CA MET A 88 -13.47 -13.12 -4.59
C MET A 88 -14.35 -12.05 -5.22
N MET A 89 -13.78 -11.05 -5.88
CA MET A 89 -14.54 -9.92 -6.43
C MET A 89 -15.12 -10.16 -7.82
N ARG A 90 -14.58 -11.09 -8.61
CA ARG A 90 -14.99 -11.34 -9.99
C ARG A 90 -16.51 -11.50 -10.19
N PRO A 91 -17.25 -12.21 -9.32
CA PRO A 91 -18.69 -12.40 -9.50
C PRO A 91 -19.50 -11.11 -9.38
N LEU A 92 -18.99 -10.10 -8.66
CA LEU A 92 -19.70 -8.85 -8.33
C LEU A 92 -19.19 -7.65 -9.12
N SER A 93 -18.13 -7.82 -9.91
CA SER A 93 -17.45 -6.70 -10.54
C SER A 93 -17.72 -6.63 -12.02
N ARG A 94 -17.78 -5.39 -12.55
CA ARG A 94 -17.66 -5.17 -13.99
C ARG A 94 -16.23 -5.46 -14.42
N ALA A 95 -16.04 -5.85 -15.69
CA ALA A 95 -14.73 -6.23 -16.21
C ALA A 95 -13.65 -5.15 -16.05
N ASP A 96 -14.06 -3.87 -16.01
CA ASP A 96 -13.13 -2.74 -15.87
C ASP A 96 -12.81 -2.36 -14.42
N ASP A 97 -13.55 -2.89 -13.45
CA ASP A 97 -13.40 -2.57 -12.03
C ASP A 97 -12.38 -3.45 -11.30
N ILE A 98 -11.93 -4.52 -11.93
CA ILE A 98 -11.00 -5.49 -11.36
C ILE A 98 -9.98 -5.95 -12.41
N ARG A 99 -8.72 -6.01 -12.01
CA ARG A 99 -7.62 -6.50 -12.84
C ARG A 99 -6.81 -7.53 -12.09
N PHE A 100 -6.38 -8.56 -12.82
CA PHE A 100 -5.43 -9.55 -12.33
C PHE A 100 -4.11 -9.40 -13.09
N LEU A 101 -3.05 -9.10 -12.35
CA LEU A 101 -1.69 -8.97 -12.85
C LEU A 101 -0.73 -9.68 -11.91
N PRO A 102 -0.55 -10.99 -12.03
CA PRO A 102 0.33 -11.73 -11.12
C PRO A 102 1.77 -11.25 -11.23
N ILE A 103 2.34 -10.86 -10.09
CA ILE A 103 3.74 -10.45 -9.94
C ILE A 103 4.42 -11.37 -8.93
N GLY A 104 5.46 -12.08 -9.31
CA GLY A 104 6.19 -13.00 -8.43
C GLY A 104 7.40 -13.57 -9.13
N ASP A 105 8.15 -14.43 -8.44
CA ASP A 105 9.42 -15.00 -8.92
C ASP A 105 9.32 -15.73 -10.29
N ARG A 106 8.11 -16.15 -10.67
CA ARG A 106 7.84 -16.78 -11.97
C ARG A 106 7.45 -15.77 -13.07
N TYR A 107 7.26 -14.50 -12.69
CA TYR A 107 6.78 -13.44 -13.58
C TYR A 107 7.77 -12.28 -13.61
N ASP A 108 9.08 -12.58 -13.60
CA ASP A 108 10.18 -11.60 -13.66
C ASP A 108 10.16 -10.69 -14.91
N GLY A 109 9.16 -10.85 -15.77
CA GLY A 109 9.06 -10.14 -17.04
C GLY A 109 8.20 -8.87 -17.02
N VAL A 110 7.53 -8.53 -15.90
CA VAL A 110 6.76 -7.28 -15.84
C VAL A 110 7.70 -6.13 -15.52
N SER A 111 8.04 -5.33 -16.53
CA SER A 111 8.93 -4.18 -16.35
C SER A 111 8.24 -3.08 -15.53
N MET A 112 9.04 -2.25 -14.85
CA MET A 112 8.56 -1.02 -14.19
C MET A 112 7.74 -0.14 -15.13
N THR A 113 8.15 -0.06 -16.39
CA THR A 113 7.42 0.71 -17.41
C THR A 113 6.02 0.14 -17.64
N THR A 114 5.88 -1.18 -17.62
CA THR A 114 4.58 -1.85 -17.76
C THR A 114 3.70 -1.60 -16.54
N LEU A 115 4.24 -1.72 -15.33
CA LEU A 115 3.52 -1.44 -14.08
C LEU A 115 3.07 0.01 -14.00
N ASP A 116 3.98 0.94 -14.28
CA ASP A 116 3.68 2.36 -14.36
C ASP A 116 2.58 2.65 -15.40
N GLY A 117 2.67 2.04 -16.58
CA GLY A 117 1.66 2.18 -17.64
C GLY A 117 0.28 1.66 -17.23
N ILE A 118 0.20 0.55 -16.48
CA ILE A 118 -1.04 0.00 -15.97
C ILE A 118 -1.63 0.92 -14.90
N LEU A 119 -0.83 1.31 -13.90
CA LEU A 119 -1.30 2.23 -12.86
C LEU A 119 -1.76 3.57 -13.44
N ARG A 120 -1.01 4.15 -14.39
CA ARG A 120 -1.43 5.37 -15.06
C ARG A 120 -2.78 5.24 -15.73
N ARG A 121 -3.04 4.13 -16.41
CA ARG A 121 -4.34 3.88 -17.05
C ARG A 121 -5.44 3.77 -16.02
N MET A 122 -5.20 3.09 -14.90
CA MET A 122 -6.17 2.94 -13.82
C MET A 122 -6.42 4.26 -13.09
N LEU A 123 -5.41 5.13 -12.99
CA LEU A 123 -5.49 6.44 -12.34
C LEU A 123 -5.79 7.60 -13.31
N SER A 124 -6.04 7.31 -14.59
CA SER A 124 -6.23 8.34 -15.63
C SER A 124 -7.55 9.11 -15.51
N GLN A 125 -8.51 8.58 -14.76
CA GLN A 125 -9.74 9.28 -14.44
C GLN A 125 -9.54 10.13 -13.20
N ASP A 126 -9.99 11.39 -13.26
CA ASP A 126 -9.95 12.28 -12.10
C ASP A 126 -10.64 11.63 -10.90
N GLU A 127 -9.98 11.73 -9.75
CA GLU A 127 -10.47 11.19 -8.48
C GLU A 127 -10.62 9.65 -8.40
N SER A 128 -9.98 8.89 -9.32
CA SER A 128 -9.99 7.42 -9.23
C SER A 128 -9.22 6.90 -8.01
N VAL A 129 -9.66 5.76 -7.47
CA VAL A 129 -8.98 5.05 -6.39
C VAL A 129 -8.65 3.64 -6.84
N THR A 130 -7.40 3.24 -6.74
CA THR A 130 -6.97 1.87 -7.04
C THR A 130 -6.44 1.20 -5.79
N ILE A 131 -7.07 0.11 -5.37
CA ILE A 131 -6.55 -0.77 -4.31
C ILE A 131 -5.70 -1.84 -4.97
N VAL A 132 -4.46 -1.99 -4.51
CA VAL A 132 -3.50 -2.99 -5.03
C VAL A 132 -3.31 -4.07 -3.99
N ASP A 133 -3.82 -5.28 -4.24
CA ASP A 133 -3.58 -6.45 -3.39
C ASP A 133 -2.29 -7.17 -3.79
N THR A 134 -1.57 -7.71 -2.80
CA THR A 134 -0.27 -8.34 -3.00
C THR A 134 -0.13 -9.64 -2.24
N GLY A 135 0.68 -10.55 -2.79
CA GLY A 135 1.07 -11.79 -2.13
C GLY A 135 1.87 -11.60 -0.84
N ALA A 136 2.08 -12.68 -0.14
CA ALA A 136 2.96 -12.75 1.02
C ALA A 136 4.38 -13.16 0.62
N GLY A 137 5.38 -12.86 1.47
CA GLY A 137 6.78 -13.28 1.29
C GLY A 137 7.68 -12.18 0.75
N LYS A 138 8.82 -12.57 0.18
CA LYS A 138 9.80 -11.62 -0.38
C LYS A 138 9.15 -10.87 -1.54
N LEU A 139 9.10 -9.57 -1.41
CA LEU A 139 8.32 -8.72 -2.32
C LEU A 139 8.99 -8.48 -3.69
N GLY A 140 10.20 -8.99 -3.97
CA GLY A 140 10.82 -8.88 -5.29
C GLY A 140 10.47 -7.57 -6.03
N ASN A 141 9.87 -7.70 -7.21
CA ASN A 141 9.39 -6.56 -8.01
C ASN A 141 8.17 -5.83 -7.41
N VAL A 142 7.55 -6.36 -6.35
CA VAL A 142 6.39 -5.76 -5.68
C VAL A 142 6.77 -4.47 -4.94
N TRP A 143 8.04 -4.32 -4.49
CA TRP A 143 8.54 -3.06 -3.95
C TRP A 143 8.36 -1.88 -4.91
N GLN A 144 8.62 -2.14 -6.17
CA GLN A 144 8.49 -1.13 -7.22
C GLN A 144 7.03 -0.67 -7.35
N MET A 145 6.07 -1.58 -7.21
CA MET A 145 4.65 -1.25 -7.20
C MET A 145 4.29 -0.40 -5.99
N ALA A 146 4.81 -0.76 -4.80
CA ALA A 146 4.59 0.04 -3.60
C ALA A 146 5.10 1.48 -3.76
N MET A 147 6.28 1.68 -4.38
CA MET A 147 6.85 3.01 -4.64
C MET A 147 6.06 3.84 -5.66
N LEU A 148 5.21 3.22 -6.47
CA LEU A 148 4.30 3.90 -7.39
C LEU A 148 2.96 4.29 -6.73
N CYS A 149 2.68 3.79 -5.53
CA CYS A 149 1.46 4.07 -4.79
C CYS A 149 1.61 5.31 -3.89
N SER A 150 0.49 5.96 -3.56
CA SER A 150 0.47 7.08 -2.62
C SER A 150 0.56 6.61 -1.17
N THR A 151 0.06 5.41 -0.90
CA THR A 151 -0.09 4.89 0.46
C THR A 151 0.12 3.37 0.46
N VAL A 152 0.75 2.87 1.52
CA VAL A 152 0.82 1.44 1.84
C VAL A 152 -0.01 1.18 3.10
N LEU A 153 -1.03 0.33 2.98
CA LEU A 153 -1.76 -0.23 4.11
C LEU A 153 -1.06 -1.53 4.53
N VAL A 154 -0.65 -1.60 5.78
CA VAL A 154 0.08 -2.74 6.34
C VAL A 154 -0.80 -3.44 7.40
N PRO A 155 -1.64 -4.42 7.01
CA PRO A 155 -2.39 -5.18 7.99
C PRO A 155 -1.45 -6.07 8.81
N THR A 156 -1.63 -6.07 10.14
CA THR A 156 -0.85 -6.88 11.07
C THR A 156 -1.71 -7.35 12.24
N SER A 157 -1.43 -8.53 12.77
CA SER A 157 -2.04 -8.95 14.04
C SER A 157 -1.26 -8.35 15.22
N MET A 158 -1.85 -8.47 16.42
CA MET A 158 -1.21 -7.98 17.65
C MET A 158 -0.20 -8.98 18.24
N SER A 159 0.06 -10.13 17.58
CA SER A 159 1.06 -11.08 18.06
C SER A 159 2.48 -10.54 17.78
N TRP A 160 3.38 -10.76 18.72
CA TRP A 160 4.79 -10.37 18.56
C TRP A 160 5.43 -10.98 17.30
N THR A 161 5.04 -12.20 16.95
CA THR A 161 5.50 -12.92 15.75
C THR A 161 5.08 -12.24 14.44
N ASP A 162 4.07 -11.38 14.48
CA ASP A 162 3.60 -10.61 13.33
C ASP A 162 4.05 -9.14 13.40
N LEU A 163 4.13 -8.56 14.60
CA LEU A 163 4.55 -7.16 14.78
C LEU A 163 6.01 -6.93 14.36
N ARG A 164 6.94 -7.77 14.82
CA ARG A 164 8.36 -7.58 14.51
C ARG A 164 8.64 -7.61 12.99
N PRO A 165 8.23 -8.63 12.22
CA PRO A 165 8.38 -8.62 10.77
C PRO A 165 7.67 -7.44 10.07
N THR A 166 6.59 -6.94 10.67
CA THR A 166 5.87 -5.76 10.16
C THR A 166 6.71 -4.50 10.31
N ILE A 167 7.35 -4.30 11.47
CA ILE A 167 8.26 -3.17 11.68
C ILE A 167 9.47 -3.25 10.75
N ASP A 168 10.07 -4.44 10.60
CA ASP A 168 11.18 -4.65 9.67
C ASP A 168 10.77 -4.34 8.23
N PHE A 169 9.55 -4.71 7.83
CA PHE A 169 8.98 -4.36 6.53
C PHE A 169 8.83 -2.85 6.32
N ILE A 170 8.38 -2.12 7.35
CA ILE A 170 8.22 -0.66 7.27
C ILE A 170 9.60 0.03 7.18
N LYS A 171 10.58 -0.43 7.94
CA LYS A 171 11.97 0.06 7.85
C LYS A 171 12.53 -0.14 6.44
N GLU A 172 12.33 -1.33 5.86
CA GLU A 172 12.74 -1.58 4.48
C GLU A 172 12.00 -0.70 3.47
N LEU A 173 10.72 -0.37 3.70
CA LEU A 173 10.00 0.61 2.89
C LEU A 173 10.65 2.00 2.94
N ASP A 174 11.05 2.47 4.12
CA ASP A 174 11.69 3.77 4.29
C ASP A 174 13.06 3.80 3.63
N ASP A 175 13.89 2.76 3.79
CA ASP A 175 15.16 2.62 3.08
C ASP A 175 14.97 2.69 1.55
N ARG A 176 13.94 1.99 1.05
CA ARG A 176 13.60 2.01 -0.38
C ARG A 176 13.15 3.39 -0.86
N LYS A 177 12.37 4.12 -0.07
CA LYS A 177 11.99 5.50 -0.41
C LYS A 177 13.22 6.39 -0.57
N GLU A 178 14.20 6.26 0.33
CA GLU A 178 15.47 6.98 0.24
C GLU A 178 16.25 6.59 -1.03
N ASP A 179 16.39 5.29 -1.32
CA ASP A 179 17.06 4.78 -2.52
C ASP A 179 16.43 5.31 -3.82
N TYR A 180 15.10 5.42 -3.86
CA TYR A 180 14.34 5.92 -5.01
C TYR A 180 14.21 7.44 -5.02
N GLY A 181 14.59 8.14 -3.95
CA GLY A 181 14.44 9.59 -3.80
C GLY A 181 12.97 10.04 -3.85
N VAL A 182 12.07 9.27 -3.28
CA VAL A 182 10.63 9.54 -3.25
C VAL A 182 10.14 9.76 -1.82
N VAL A 183 9.12 10.60 -1.66
CA VAL A 183 8.45 10.85 -0.37
C VAL A 183 7.36 9.81 -0.10
N ASN A 184 6.63 9.43 -1.14
CA ASN A 184 5.59 8.41 -1.05
C ASN A 184 6.20 6.99 -1.19
N PRO A 185 5.53 5.96 -0.69
CA PRO A 185 4.19 5.96 -0.09
C PRO A 185 4.19 6.37 1.39
N HIS A 186 3.08 6.96 1.86
CA HIS A 186 2.80 7.05 3.29
C HIS A 186 2.42 5.67 3.85
N VAL A 187 2.85 5.35 5.06
CA VAL A 187 2.60 4.04 5.66
C VAL A 187 1.49 4.12 6.71
N ILE A 188 0.47 3.28 6.56
CA ILE A 188 -0.64 3.15 7.50
C ILE A 188 -0.70 1.69 7.97
N VAL A 189 -0.49 1.48 9.27
CA VAL A 189 -0.62 0.16 9.89
C VAL A 189 -2.06 -0.08 10.32
N VAL A 190 -2.64 -1.17 9.87
CA VAL A 190 -4.00 -1.60 10.22
C VAL A 190 -3.91 -2.75 11.20
N PRO A 191 -4.21 -2.54 12.51
CA PRO A 191 -4.37 -3.65 13.45
C PRO A 191 -5.49 -4.55 12.95
N ASN A 192 -5.15 -5.75 12.49
CA ASN A 192 -6.09 -6.67 11.86
C ASN A 192 -6.13 -8.00 12.61
N ARG A 193 -7.25 -8.72 12.53
CA ARG A 193 -7.47 -9.97 13.24
C ARG A 193 -7.26 -9.82 14.75
N THR A 194 -7.66 -8.66 15.28
CA THR A 194 -7.57 -8.39 16.71
C THR A 194 -8.68 -9.11 17.46
N SER A 195 -8.45 -9.46 18.74
CA SER A 195 -9.54 -9.95 19.58
C SER A 195 -10.66 -8.90 19.68
N PRO A 196 -11.94 -9.29 19.59
CA PRO A 196 -13.06 -8.35 19.78
C PRO A 196 -13.04 -7.62 21.13
N SER A 197 -12.36 -8.17 22.13
CA SER A 197 -12.15 -7.57 23.45
C SER A 197 -10.88 -6.71 23.55
N GLN A 198 -10.05 -6.70 22.52
CA GLN A 198 -8.81 -5.92 22.49
C GLN A 198 -9.11 -4.41 22.54
N LYS A 199 -8.67 -3.75 23.60
CA LYS A 199 -8.82 -2.31 23.78
C LYS A 199 -7.49 -1.58 23.88
N ASN A 200 -6.41 -2.32 24.15
CA ASN A 200 -5.09 -1.74 24.32
C ASN A 200 -4.21 -2.09 23.10
N PHE A 201 -3.77 -1.06 22.40
CA PHE A 201 -2.85 -1.12 21.27
C PHE A 201 -1.49 -0.47 21.60
N GLY A 202 -1.17 -0.28 22.90
CA GLY A 202 0.03 0.40 23.37
C GLY A 202 1.32 -0.21 22.81
N GLN A 203 1.43 -1.55 22.77
CA GLN A 203 2.60 -2.21 22.19
C GLN A 203 2.80 -1.89 20.71
N LEU A 204 1.71 -1.81 19.94
CA LEU A 204 1.80 -1.41 18.53
C LEU A 204 2.15 0.07 18.43
N ALA A 205 1.50 0.94 19.21
CA ALA A 205 1.79 2.38 19.20
C ALA A 205 3.26 2.64 19.54
N GLU A 206 3.81 2.00 20.57
CA GLU A 206 5.22 2.06 20.95
C GLU A 206 6.15 1.57 19.82
N ALA A 207 5.81 0.44 19.18
CA ALA A 207 6.59 -0.07 18.06
C ALA A 207 6.56 0.87 16.84
N LEU A 208 5.46 1.61 16.63
CA LEU A 208 5.33 2.58 15.55
C LEU A 208 6.13 3.88 15.80
N GLU A 209 6.52 4.19 17.04
CA GLU A 209 7.42 5.31 17.33
C GLU A 209 8.81 5.14 16.69
N GLU A 210 9.21 3.89 16.39
CA GLU A 210 10.48 3.58 15.72
C GLU A 210 10.47 3.79 14.21
N VAL A 211 9.29 3.99 13.62
CA VAL A 211 9.08 4.02 12.16
C VAL A 211 8.13 5.14 11.77
N ASN A 212 8.24 5.61 10.54
CA ASN A 212 7.35 6.67 10.02
C ASN A 212 6.03 6.08 9.53
N ALA A 213 5.15 5.71 10.46
CA ALA A 213 3.85 5.11 10.15
C ALA A 213 2.76 5.58 11.11
N ILE A 214 1.52 5.63 10.64
CA ILE A 214 0.34 5.94 11.46
C ILE A 214 -0.53 4.70 11.66
N MET A 215 -1.27 4.65 12.75
CA MET A 215 -2.17 3.56 13.07
C MET A 215 -3.61 3.88 12.64
N ALA A 216 -4.21 2.98 11.85
CA ALA A 216 -5.60 3.04 11.45
C ALA A 216 -6.54 2.40 12.49
N PRO A 217 -7.86 2.59 12.36
CA PRO A 217 -8.86 1.86 13.14
C PRO A 217 -8.68 0.34 13.01
N PRO A 218 -8.82 -0.42 14.13
CA PRO A 218 -8.61 -1.87 14.12
C PRO A 218 -9.77 -2.65 13.50
N ILE A 219 -9.43 -3.82 12.95
CA ILE A 219 -10.36 -4.83 12.45
C ILE A 219 -10.25 -6.10 13.31
N SER A 220 -11.38 -6.54 13.84
CA SER A 220 -11.44 -7.74 14.70
C SER A 220 -11.34 -9.04 13.89
N ASP A 221 -10.85 -10.11 14.55
CA ASP A 221 -10.87 -11.48 13.99
C ASP A 221 -12.25 -12.09 14.17
N LEU A 222 -13.12 -11.84 13.20
CA LEU A 222 -14.49 -12.33 13.23
C LEU A 222 -14.67 -13.49 12.25
N SER A 223 -15.46 -14.50 12.68
CA SER A 223 -15.76 -15.68 11.87
C SER A 223 -16.41 -15.31 10.53
N ILE A 224 -17.20 -14.23 10.49
CA ILE A 224 -17.87 -13.73 9.30
C ILE A 224 -16.87 -13.34 8.19
N ALA A 225 -15.74 -12.71 8.54
CA ALA A 225 -14.70 -12.37 7.56
C ALA A 225 -14.03 -13.61 6.97
N ARG A 226 -14.01 -14.73 7.73
CA ARG A 226 -13.43 -16.01 7.29
C ARG A 226 -14.41 -16.86 6.48
N SER A 227 -15.69 -16.87 6.86
CA SER A 227 -16.71 -17.67 6.19
C SER A 227 -17.07 -17.12 4.80
N HIS A 228 -17.04 -15.80 4.63
CA HIS A 228 -17.33 -15.15 3.34
C HIS A 228 -16.10 -15.09 2.41
N GLY A 229 -14.94 -15.57 2.85
CA GLY A 229 -13.72 -15.59 2.00
C GLY A 229 -13.79 -16.55 0.80
N ARG A 230 -14.72 -17.54 0.82
CA ARG A 230 -14.97 -18.45 -0.31
C ARG A 230 -16.13 -17.97 -1.19
N ASP A 231 -17.14 -17.37 -0.55
CA ASP A 231 -18.38 -16.95 -1.19
C ASP A 231 -18.58 -15.46 -0.86
N PHE A 232 -17.78 -14.60 -1.44
CA PHE A 232 -17.91 -13.16 -1.26
C PHE A 232 -19.18 -12.67 -1.98
N HIS A 233 -20.12 -12.15 -1.21
CA HIS A 233 -21.41 -11.65 -1.69
C HIS A 233 -21.55 -10.13 -1.62
N GLY A 234 -20.43 -9.41 -1.52
CA GLY A 234 -20.40 -7.98 -1.37
C GLY A 234 -20.41 -7.50 0.07
N PHE A 235 -20.14 -6.22 0.25
CA PHE A 235 -20.11 -5.56 1.56
C PHE A 235 -21.51 -5.56 2.21
N ASP A 236 -22.57 -5.40 1.40
CA ASP A 236 -23.97 -5.43 1.86
C ASP A 236 -24.33 -6.73 2.58
N ALA A 237 -23.77 -7.87 2.16
CA ALA A 237 -24.05 -9.17 2.77
C ALA A 237 -23.59 -9.27 4.24
N VAL A 238 -22.67 -8.41 4.67
CA VAL A 238 -22.19 -8.31 6.05
C VAL A 238 -22.76 -7.10 6.79
N SER A 239 -23.69 -6.36 6.17
CA SER A 239 -24.27 -5.14 6.73
C SER A 239 -24.91 -5.39 8.11
N GLY A 240 -24.78 -4.43 9.01
CA GLY A 240 -25.28 -4.52 10.39
C GLY A 240 -24.44 -5.41 11.32
N THR A 241 -23.36 -6.01 10.83
CA THR A 241 -22.42 -6.75 11.68
C THR A 241 -21.33 -5.83 12.24
N ARG A 242 -20.72 -6.25 13.35
CA ARG A 242 -19.54 -5.54 13.87
C ARG A 242 -18.43 -5.41 12.82
N PHE A 243 -18.24 -6.43 12.00
CA PHE A 243 -17.23 -6.41 10.93
C PHE A 243 -17.50 -5.30 9.93
N SER A 244 -18.76 -5.16 9.47
CA SER A 244 -19.11 -4.07 8.53
C SER A 244 -18.87 -2.69 9.14
N GLU A 245 -19.18 -2.50 10.44
CA GLU A 245 -18.92 -1.23 11.12
C GLU A 245 -17.42 -0.93 11.28
N GLU A 246 -16.59 -1.95 11.44
CA GLU A 246 -15.13 -1.81 11.49
C GLU A 246 -14.56 -1.48 10.12
N ILE A 247 -15.04 -2.13 9.04
CA ILE A 247 -14.67 -1.78 7.66
C ILE A 247 -15.12 -0.36 7.30
N LYS A 248 -16.33 0.06 7.69
CA LYS A 248 -16.78 1.44 7.51
C LYS A 248 -15.84 2.45 8.17
N ARG A 249 -15.48 2.23 9.44
CA ARG A 249 -14.55 3.13 10.15
C ARG A 249 -13.19 3.21 9.47
N LEU A 250 -12.66 2.08 8.99
CA LEU A 250 -11.42 2.06 8.23
C LEU A 250 -11.59 2.79 6.89
N GLY A 251 -12.70 2.55 6.18
CA GLY A 251 -12.98 3.20 4.91
C GLY A 251 -13.10 4.72 5.05
N GLU A 252 -13.84 5.23 6.06
CA GLU A 252 -13.91 6.67 6.33
C GLU A 252 -12.53 7.25 6.71
N PHE A 253 -11.75 6.53 7.50
CA PHE A 253 -10.36 6.92 7.78
C PHE A 253 -9.53 7.05 6.48
N ILE A 254 -9.64 6.11 5.56
CA ILE A 254 -8.95 6.17 4.26
C ILE A 254 -9.45 7.35 3.42
N ILE A 255 -10.74 7.65 3.47
CA ILE A 255 -11.32 8.80 2.80
C ILE A 255 -10.72 10.10 3.34
N ASP A 256 -10.75 10.26 4.65
CA ASP A 256 -10.33 11.50 5.32
C ASP A 256 -8.83 11.75 5.18
N TYR A 257 -8.01 10.73 5.32
CA TYR A 257 -6.56 10.90 5.37
C TYR A 257 -5.86 10.68 4.03
N VAL A 258 -6.30 9.73 3.22
CA VAL A 258 -5.62 9.35 1.97
C VAL A 258 -6.28 10.03 0.77
N ILE A 259 -7.58 9.84 0.60
CA ILE A 259 -8.28 10.29 -0.61
C ILE A 259 -8.43 11.81 -0.62
N SER A 260 -8.70 12.45 0.53
CA SER A 260 -8.75 13.91 0.67
C SER A 260 -7.38 14.58 0.56
N GLY A 261 -6.28 13.81 0.65
CA GLY A 261 -4.91 14.33 0.65
C GLY A 261 -4.48 14.98 1.97
N GLU A 262 -5.14 14.70 3.09
CA GLU A 262 -4.74 15.26 4.39
C GLU A 262 -3.38 14.72 4.85
N LEU A 263 -3.08 13.45 4.59
CA LEU A 263 -1.74 12.90 4.85
C LEU A 263 -0.65 13.68 4.12
N ASP A 264 -0.85 13.95 2.83
CA ASP A 264 0.13 14.71 2.05
C ASP A 264 0.40 16.07 2.69
N ARG A 265 -0.64 16.74 3.23
CA ARG A 265 -0.51 18.02 3.94
C ARG A 265 0.21 17.90 5.28
N ILE A 266 -0.04 16.83 6.05
CA ILE A 266 0.62 16.59 7.34
C ILE A 266 2.13 16.43 7.11
N TYR A 267 2.53 15.56 6.17
CA TYR A 267 3.94 15.30 5.90
C TYR A 267 4.68 16.45 5.21
N GLN A 268 3.99 17.36 4.53
CA GLN A 268 4.60 18.58 3.97
C GLN A 268 4.89 19.65 5.02
N ARG A 269 4.26 19.57 6.21
CA ARG A 269 4.42 20.52 7.31
C ARG A 269 5.44 20.07 8.35
N ALA A 270 5.83 18.80 8.36
CA ALA A 270 6.82 18.21 9.25
C ALA A 270 8.24 18.32 8.67
#